data_67a8a9a239330bd43bed82e7fb516341
#
_entry.id   67a8a9a239330bd43bed82e7fb516341
#
_cell.length_a   1.000
_cell.length_b   1.000
_cell.length_c   1.000
_cell.angle_alpha   90.00
_cell.angle_beta   90.00
_cell.angle_gamma   90.00
#
_symmetry.space_group_name_H-M   'P 1'
#
loop_
_entity.id
_entity.type
_entity.pdbx_description
1 polymer ?
#
loop_
_entity_poly.entity_id
_entity_poly.type
_entity_poly.pdbx_seq_one_letter_code
_entity_poly.pdbx_strand_id
1 'polypeptide(L)'
;IDKENLTVKVQGGCTWKNLLEACMKEGYIIGSYPSSFPSGTIGAWYSTNGMGIGSYKYGSARENVVNAEIIVDDGSVVNTGFPDTGSYRASFNLNQFFSGAEGTLGVIGTMTFRLHPMGQIRCLAYEFDNLKDMDGPMQELVHHPSVRPLHVAWSDYKHFENQKRAGCHAPDVKNLWLVTLQGDEKHNDLEEAAVDAMAEKAGGRK
;
A
#
# COMPACT_ATOMS: atom_id res chain seq x y z
N ILE A 1 6.54 -13.18 -13.13
CA ILE A 1 6.00 -13.64 -11.83
C ILE A 1 6.64 -14.98 -11.53
N ASP A 2 7.31 -15.04 -10.39
CA ASP A 2 7.91 -16.23 -9.82
C ASP A 2 7.06 -16.68 -8.62
N LYS A 3 6.34 -17.77 -8.79
CA LYS A 3 5.42 -18.30 -7.76
C LYS A 3 6.14 -19.11 -6.68
N GLU A 4 7.33 -19.61 -6.97
CA GLU A 4 8.13 -20.38 -6.01
C GLU A 4 8.78 -19.44 -4.99
N ASN A 5 9.35 -18.34 -5.46
CA ASN A 5 9.98 -17.33 -4.61
C ASN A 5 9.02 -16.22 -4.16
N LEU A 6 7.76 -16.23 -4.62
CA LEU A 6 6.75 -15.20 -4.38
C LEU A 6 7.27 -13.81 -4.73
N THR A 7 7.77 -13.65 -5.95
CA THR A 7 8.29 -12.38 -6.45
C THR A 7 7.78 -12.05 -7.84
N VAL A 8 7.85 -10.77 -8.21
CA VAL A 8 7.61 -10.29 -9.57
C VAL A 8 8.69 -9.29 -9.95
N LYS A 9 9.34 -9.52 -11.11
CA LYS A 9 10.31 -8.60 -11.71
C LYS A 9 9.63 -7.76 -12.78
N VAL A 10 9.87 -6.46 -12.77
CA VAL A 10 9.20 -5.48 -13.64
C VAL A 10 10.14 -4.32 -13.97
N GLN A 11 9.96 -3.70 -15.13
CA GLN A 11 10.69 -2.49 -15.51
C GLN A 11 10.18 -1.26 -14.75
N GLY A 12 11.07 -0.35 -14.39
CA GLY A 12 10.76 0.88 -13.65
C GLY A 12 9.76 1.81 -14.36
N GLY A 13 9.70 1.78 -15.70
CA GLY A 13 8.72 2.54 -16.50
C GLY A 13 7.33 1.91 -16.60
N CYS A 14 7.13 0.69 -16.10
CA CYS A 14 5.81 0.06 -16.08
C CYS A 14 4.87 0.83 -15.16
N THR A 15 3.57 0.90 -15.53
CA THR A 15 2.54 1.48 -14.68
C THR A 15 2.11 0.49 -13.59
N TRP A 16 1.72 1.02 -12.44
CA TRP A 16 1.15 0.23 -11.35
C TRP A 16 -0.08 -0.55 -11.78
N LYS A 17 -0.93 0.04 -12.64
CA LYS A 17 -2.12 -0.63 -13.16
C LYS A 17 -1.77 -1.95 -13.83
N ASN A 18 -0.83 -1.93 -14.77
CA ASN A 18 -0.43 -3.12 -15.52
C ASN A 18 0.16 -4.20 -14.61
N LEU A 19 0.98 -3.79 -13.63
CA LEU A 19 1.58 -4.72 -12.68
C LEU A 19 0.53 -5.36 -11.76
N LEU A 20 -0.38 -4.55 -11.19
CA LEU A 20 -1.43 -5.04 -10.30
C LEU A 20 -2.38 -5.99 -11.03
N GLU A 21 -2.82 -5.64 -12.24
CA GLU A 21 -3.68 -6.51 -13.04
C GLU A 21 -3.03 -7.86 -13.35
N ALA A 22 -1.73 -7.87 -13.66
CA ALA A 22 -0.98 -9.09 -13.90
C ALA A 22 -0.87 -9.96 -12.63
N CYS A 23 -0.59 -9.36 -11.48
CA CYS A 23 -0.47 -10.08 -10.21
C CYS A 23 -1.82 -10.62 -9.74
N MET A 24 -2.89 -9.81 -9.82
CA MET A 24 -4.23 -10.19 -9.38
C MET A 24 -4.83 -11.35 -10.19
N LYS A 25 -4.54 -11.42 -11.49
CA LYS A 25 -4.93 -12.58 -12.33
C LYS A 25 -4.35 -13.89 -11.83
N GLU A 26 -3.21 -13.85 -11.18
CA GLU A 26 -2.51 -15.01 -10.62
C GLU A 26 -2.84 -15.23 -9.13
N GLY A 27 -3.74 -14.42 -8.54
CA GLY A 27 -4.16 -14.52 -7.14
C GLY A 27 -3.21 -13.87 -6.14
N TYR A 28 -2.36 -12.94 -6.60
CA TYR A 28 -1.39 -12.24 -5.76
C TYR A 28 -1.61 -10.73 -5.74
N ILE A 29 -1.12 -10.08 -4.69
CA ILE A 29 -0.99 -8.63 -4.60
C ILE A 29 0.44 -8.23 -4.24
N ILE A 30 0.79 -6.98 -4.55
CA ILE A 30 1.95 -6.30 -3.99
C ILE A 30 1.52 -5.59 -2.71
N GLY A 31 2.34 -5.66 -1.67
CA GLY A 31 1.96 -5.21 -0.32
C GLY A 31 1.59 -3.74 -0.23
N SER A 32 2.23 -2.86 -1.02
CA SER A 32 1.92 -1.42 -1.01
C SER A 32 2.02 -0.83 -2.41
N TYR A 33 1.09 0.05 -2.77
CA TYR A 33 1.04 0.74 -4.06
C TYR A 33 0.30 2.09 -3.95
N PRO A 34 0.60 3.06 -4.83
CA PRO A 34 -0.01 4.39 -4.73
C PRO A 34 -1.48 4.41 -5.15
N SER A 35 -2.27 5.33 -4.60
CA SER A 35 -3.64 5.60 -5.04
C SER A 35 -3.68 6.14 -6.49
N SER A 36 -2.57 6.73 -6.98
CA SER A 36 -2.37 7.12 -8.38
C SER A 36 -2.00 5.95 -9.30
N PHE A 37 -2.22 4.71 -8.91
CA PHE A 37 -1.86 3.49 -9.66
C PHE A 37 -2.32 3.48 -11.13
N PRO A 38 -3.39 4.12 -11.55
CA PRO A 38 -3.79 4.08 -12.96
C PRO A 38 -2.75 4.69 -13.90
N SER A 39 -1.99 5.69 -13.45
CA SER A 39 -1.01 6.42 -14.26
C SER A 39 0.40 6.45 -13.69
N GLY A 40 0.57 6.21 -12.40
CA GLY A 40 1.87 6.22 -11.73
C GLY A 40 2.77 5.08 -12.20
N THR A 41 4.07 5.39 -12.42
CA THR A 41 5.08 4.39 -12.74
C THR A 41 5.74 3.84 -11.49
N ILE A 42 6.26 2.63 -11.60
CA ILE A 42 6.85 1.89 -10.49
C ILE A 42 8.15 2.54 -10.02
N GLY A 43 9.00 2.95 -10.96
CA GLY A 43 10.25 3.63 -10.64
C GLY A 43 10.04 4.98 -9.95
N ALA A 44 9.04 5.77 -10.37
CA ALA A 44 8.70 7.04 -9.73
C ALA A 44 8.27 6.84 -8.28
N TRP A 45 7.44 5.83 -8.00
CA TRP A 45 7.00 5.51 -6.65
C TRP A 45 8.15 5.10 -5.72
N TYR A 46 9.07 4.28 -6.22
CA TYR A 46 10.28 3.90 -5.46
C TYR A 46 11.20 5.10 -5.22
N SER A 47 11.39 5.94 -6.25
CA SER A 47 12.23 7.14 -6.16
C SER A 47 11.79 8.11 -5.06
N THR A 48 10.49 8.16 -4.76
CA THR A 48 9.93 9.01 -3.69
C THR A 48 9.75 8.28 -2.36
N ASN A 49 10.19 7.02 -2.24
CA ASN A 49 9.86 6.13 -1.12
C ASN A 49 8.37 6.14 -0.79
N GLY A 50 7.57 5.96 -1.84
CA GLY A 50 6.12 6.13 -1.78
C GLY A 50 5.43 5.25 -0.74
N MET A 51 4.33 5.77 -0.21
CA MET A 51 3.35 5.06 0.60
C MET A 51 1.99 5.09 -0.10
N GLY A 52 1.07 4.23 0.29
CA GLY A 52 -0.25 4.18 -0.30
C GLY A 52 -1.12 3.06 0.23
N ILE A 53 -1.95 2.51 -0.64
CA ILE A 53 -2.82 1.38 -0.29
C ILE A 53 -1.96 0.19 0.12
N GLY A 54 -2.23 -0.38 1.28
CA GLY A 54 -1.48 -1.48 1.85
C GLY A 54 -0.30 -1.09 2.75
N SER A 55 0.11 0.19 2.78
CA SER A 55 1.26 0.61 3.60
C SER A 55 1.05 0.43 5.10
N TYR A 56 -0.18 0.42 5.58
CA TYR A 56 -0.47 0.15 6.98
C TYR A 56 0.01 -1.26 7.39
N LYS A 57 -0.21 -2.25 6.53
CA LYS A 57 0.15 -3.65 6.78
C LYS A 57 1.57 -3.99 6.35
N TYR A 58 2.02 -3.45 5.23
CA TYR A 58 3.22 -3.89 4.52
C TYR A 58 4.33 -2.85 4.43
N GLY A 59 4.12 -1.65 4.98
CA GLY A 59 5.12 -0.58 4.94
C GLY A 59 5.20 0.18 3.62
N SER A 60 6.24 0.98 3.49
CA SER A 60 6.53 1.83 2.33
C SER A 60 7.17 1.07 1.16
N ALA A 61 7.58 1.80 0.12
CA ALA A 61 8.27 1.26 -1.04
C ALA A 61 9.49 0.41 -0.67
N ARG A 62 10.30 0.92 0.24
CA ARG A 62 11.57 0.27 0.62
C ARG A 62 11.41 -1.07 1.32
N GLU A 63 10.28 -1.31 1.98
CA GLU A 63 9.98 -2.60 2.61
C GLU A 63 9.42 -3.63 1.63
N ASN A 64 8.85 -3.17 0.51
CA ASN A 64 8.18 -4.03 -0.48
C ASN A 64 9.08 -4.43 -1.65
N VAL A 65 10.18 -3.68 -1.89
CA VAL A 65 11.15 -3.99 -2.94
C VAL A 65 12.22 -4.93 -2.41
N VAL A 66 12.40 -6.04 -3.10
CA VAL A 66 13.44 -7.04 -2.80
C VAL A 66 14.78 -6.64 -3.42
N ASN A 67 14.72 -6.23 -4.69
CA ASN A 67 15.88 -5.81 -5.48
C ASN A 67 15.46 -4.73 -6.48
N ALA A 68 16.38 -3.79 -6.74
CA ALA A 68 16.30 -2.86 -7.86
C ALA A 68 17.64 -2.85 -8.60
N GLU A 69 17.59 -2.79 -9.92
CA GLU A 69 18.74 -2.51 -10.78
C GLU A 69 18.82 -1.00 -10.99
N ILE A 70 19.88 -0.39 -10.51
CA ILE A 70 20.12 1.05 -10.60
C ILE A 70 21.29 1.30 -11.54
N ILE A 71 21.08 2.13 -12.54
CA ILE A 71 22.13 2.59 -13.45
C ILE A 71 22.68 3.87 -12.85
N VAL A 72 23.94 3.85 -12.39
CA VAL A 72 24.60 5.02 -11.79
C VAL A 72 25.30 5.89 -12.84
N ASP A 73 25.90 6.98 -12.43
CA ASP A 73 26.39 8.06 -13.29
C ASP A 73 27.49 7.65 -14.28
N ASP A 74 28.29 6.62 -13.96
CA ASP A 74 29.31 6.06 -14.86
C ASP A 74 28.74 5.01 -15.84
N GLY A 75 27.42 4.75 -15.79
CA GLY A 75 26.73 3.75 -16.62
C GLY A 75 26.79 2.32 -16.07
N SER A 76 27.44 2.10 -14.93
CA SER A 76 27.44 0.78 -14.30
C SER A 76 26.08 0.45 -13.68
N VAL A 77 25.79 -0.85 -13.54
CA VAL A 77 24.53 -1.35 -12.97
C VAL A 77 24.79 -1.88 -11.56
N VAL A 78 24.11 -1.30 -10.59
CA VAL A 78 24.12 -1.72 -9.18
C VAL A 78 22.84 -2.48 -8.89
N ASN A 79 22.95 -3.68 -8.33
CA ASN A 79 21.83 -4.42 -7.76
C ASN A 79 21.75 -4.11 -6.26
N THR A 80 20.56 -3.71 -5.80
CA THR A 80 20.33 -3.32 -4.39
C THR A 80 20.16 -4.51 -3.45
N GLY A 81 20.00 -5.71 -4.02
CA GLY A 81 19.82 -6.97 -3.31
C GLY A 81 20.10 -8.15 -4.25
N PHE A 82 19.69 -9.34 -3.84
CA PHE A 82 19.79 -10.54 -4.68
C PHE A 82 18.55 -10.65 -5.56
N PRO A 83 18.69 -10.64 -6.91
CA PRO A 83 17.55 -10.53 -7.82
C PRO A 83 16.61 -11.75 -7.80
N ASP A 84 17.11 -12.92 -7.43
CA ASP A 84 16.40 -14.20 -7.51
C ASP A 84 15.98 -14.76 -6.13
N THR A 85 16.06 -13.95 -5.08
CA THR A 85 15.65 -14.37 -3.73
C THR A 85 14.74 -13.33 -3.09
N GLY A 86 13.74 -13.78 -2.37
CA GLY A 86 12.87 -12.89 -1.58
C GLY A 86 13.53 -12.30 -0.32
N SER A 87 14.87 -12.30 -0.23
CA SER A 87 15.59 -11.89 0.97
C SER A 87 16.90 -11.17 0.63
N TYR A 88 17.23 -10.13 1.42
CA TYR A 88 18.50 -9.37 1.35
C TYR A 88 19.30 -9.46 2.67
N ARG A 89 19.10 -10.50 3.47
CA ARG A 89 19.69 -10.62 4.81
C ARG A 89 21.19 -10.88 4.82
N ALA A 90 21.78 -11.24 3.70
CA ALA A 90 23.21 -11.60 3.60
C ALA A 90 24.12 -10.43 3.21
N SER A 91 23.59 -9.20 2.97
CA SER A 91 24.36 -8.03 2.55
C SER A 91 23.75 -6.74 3.10
N PHE A 92 24.38 -5.58 2.80
CA PHE A 92 23.79 -4.28 3.06
C PHE A 92 22.44 -4.14 2.32
N ASN A 93 21.44 -3.59 2.99
CA ASN A 93 20.17 -3.28 2.38
C ASN A 93 20.28 -1.96 1.58
N LEU A 94 20.75 -2.05 0.35
CA LEU A 94 20.89 -0.90 -0.52
C LEU A 94 19.54 -0.31 -0.97
N ASN A 95 18.44 -1.05 -0.84
CA ASN A 95 17.10 -0.49 -1.07
C ASN A 95 16.83 0.73 -0.19
N GLN A 96 17.35 0.74 1.05
CA GLN A 96 17.21 1.88 1.96
C GLN A 96 17.98 3.12 1.49
N PHE A 97 19.04 2.91 0.71
CA PHE A 97 19.87 3.99 0.19
C PHE A 97 19.29 4.64 -1.06
N PHE A 98 18.80 3.83 -2.01
CA PHE A 98 18.30 4.32 -3.29
C PHE A 98 16.81 4.71 -3.25
N SER A 99 16.00 4.11 -2.38
CA SER A 99 14.60 4.48 -2.22
C SER A 99 14.47 5.86 -1.58
N GLY A 100 13.75 6.75 -2.24
CA GLY A 100 13.61 8.15 -1.81
C GLY A 100 14.74 9.07 -2.28
N ALA A 101 15.62 8.61 -3.16
CA ALA A 101 16.71 9.42 -3.71
C ALA A 101 16.25 10.41 -4.80
N GLU A 102 15.01 10.34 -5.25
CA GLU A 102 14.38 11.25 -6.24
C GLU A 102 15.22 11.45 -7.52
N GLY A 103 15.90 10.37 -7.99
CA GLY A 103 16.70 10.38 -9.20
C GLY A 103 18.12 10.92 -9.04
N THR A 104 18.52 11.34 -7.84
CA THR A 104 19.87 11.96 -7.60
C THR A 104 21.00 10.93 -7.59
N LEU A 105 20.70 9.65 -7.37
CA LEU A 105 21.69 8.58 -7.22
C LEU A 105 21.75 7.60 -8.41
N GLY A 106 20.87 7.76 -9.38
CA GLY A 106 20.84 6.90 -10.58
C GLY A 106 19.45 6.71 -11.16
N VAL A 107 19.39 5.98 -12.26
CA VAL A 107 18.16 5.65 -13.00
C VAL A 107 17.72 4.23 -12.67
N ILE A 108 16.45 4.06 -12.37
CA ILE A 108 15.87 2.75 -12.03
C ILE A 108 15.58 1.97 -13.31
N GLY A 109 16.26 0.85 -13.51
CA GLY A 109 16.08 -0.06 -14.64
C GLY A 109 14.93 -1.05 -14.38
N THR A 110 15.18 -2.07 -13.56
CA THR A 110 14.18 -3.06 -13.17
C THR A 110 14.04 -3.15 -11.66
N MET A 111 12.91 -3.69 -11.21
CA MET A 111 12.63 -3.88 -9.80
C MET A 111 11.99 -5.25 -9.56
N THR A 112 12.32 -5.86 -8.44
CA THR A 112 11.70 -7.09 -7.97
C THR A 112 10.90 -6.79 -6.71
N PHE A 113 9.61 -7.09 -6.72
CA PHE A 113 8.70 -6.95 -5.59
C PHE A 113 8.38 -8.29 -4.98
N ARG A 114 8.11 -8.26 -3.67
CA ARG A 114 7.50 -9.39 -2.97
C ARG A 114 6.01 -9.48 -3.32
N LEU A 115 5.56 -10.71 -3.56
CA LEU A 115 4.15 -11.03 -3.75
C LEU A 115 3.55 -11.57 -2.44
N HIS A 116 2.30 -11.24 -2.22
CA HIS A 116 1.48 -11.77 -1.14
C HIS A 116 0.24 -12.43 -1.72
N PRO A 117 -0.25 -13.54 -1.17
CA PRO A 117 -1.56 -14.07 -1.51
C PRO A 117 -2.62 -12.99 -1.34
N MET A 118 -3.47 -12.82 -2.35
CA MET A 118 -4.45 -11.73 -2.35
C MET A 118 -5.50 -11.91 -1.25
N GLY A 119 -5.98 -13.15 -1.05
CA GLY A 119 -7.11 -13.40 -0.16
C GLY A 119 -8.38 -12.69 -0.62
N GLN A 120 -9.31 -12.53 0.30
CA GLN A 120 -10.50 -11.70 0.11
C GLN A 120 -10.25 -10.29 0.63
N ILE A 121 -10.60 -9.29 -0.17
CA ILE A 121 -10.51 -7.88 0.23
C ILE A 121 -11.91 -7.41 0.62
N ARG A 122 -12.03 -6.83 1.82
CA ARG A 122 -13.29 -6.28 2.35
C ARG A 122 -13.04 -4.84 2.79
N CYS A 123 -13.85 -3.91 2.26
CA CYS A 123 -13.74 -2.50 2.61
C CYS A 123 -14.89 -2.12 3.54
N LEU A 124 -14.55 -1.57 4.69
CA LEU A 124 -15.48 -1.06 5.71
C LEU A 124 -15.43 0.47 5.68
N ALA A 125 -16.58 1.10 5.80
CA ALA A 125 -16.70 2.55 5.77
C ALA A 125 -17.58 3.02 6.93
N TYR A 126 -17.08 3.96 7.74
CA TYR A 126 -17.80 4.50 8.89
C TYR A 126 -17.86 6.02 8.81
N GLU A 127 -19.06 6.57 8.91
CA GLU A 127 -19.27 7.99 8.98
C GLU A 127 -19.26 8.46 10.45
N PHE A 128 -18.63 9.63 10.67
CA PHE A 128 -18.64 10.33 11.97
C PHE A 128 -19.10 11.78 11.80
N ASP A 129 -19.84 12.29 12.77
CA ASP A 129 -20.27 13.68 12.77
C ASP A 129 -19.12 14.66 12.97
N ASN A 130 -18.13 14.29 13.80
CA ASN A 130 -16.96 15.11 14.08
C ASN A 130 -15.68 14.33 13.82
N LEU A 131 -14.68 14.99 13.28
CA LEU A 131 -13.35 14.39 13.05
C LEU A 131 -12.70 13.88 14.35
N LYS A 132 -12.93 14.60 15.47
CA LYS A 132 -12.39 14.24 16.77
C LYS A 132 -12.93 12.90 17.29
N ASP A 133 -14.14 12.53 16.94
CA ASP A 133 -14.76 11.27 17.38
C ASP A 133 -14.10 10.04 16.73
N MET A 134 -13.40 10.25 15.59
CA MET A 134 -12.63 9.20 14.92
C MET A 134 -11.30 8.87 15.60
N ASP A 135 -10.75 9.77 16.43
CA ASP A 135 -9.42 9.58 17.03
C ASP A 135 -9.41 8.35 17.95
N GLY A 136 -10.43 8.18 18.79
CA GLY A 136 -10.55 7.05 19.70
C GLY A 136 -10.44 5.68 19.01
N PRO A 137 -11.34 5.35 18.06
CA PRO A 137 -11.28 4.09 17.33
C PRO A 137 -10.01 3.91 16.50
N MET A 138 -9.44 4.98 15.93
CA MET A 138 -8.17 4.89 15.21
C MET A 138 -7.01 4.54 16.16
N GLN A 139 -6.94 5.13 17.35
CA GLN A 139 -5.95 4.77 18.37
C GLN A 139 -6.16 3.34 18.87
N GLU A 140 -7.40 2.94 19.12
CA GLU A 140 -7.72 1.58 19.53
C GLU A 140 -7.29 0.56 18.47
N LEU A 141 -7.51 0.85 17.18
CA LEU A 141 -7.06 0.02 16.06
C LEU A 141 -5.53 -0.14 16.02
N VAL A 142 -4.79 0.98 16.14
CA VAL A 142 -3.32 0.96 16.10
C VAL A 142 -2.74 0.07 17.21
N HIS A 143 -3.35 0.08 18.39
CA HIS A 143 -2.89 -0.69 19.55
C HIS A 143 -3.53 -2.08 19.63
N HIS A 144 -4.44 -2.44 18.73
CA HIS A 144 -5.14 -3.72 18.80
C HIS A 144 -4.17 -4.88 18.49
N PRO A 145 -4.13 -5.94 19.32
CA PRO A 145 -3.12 -7.00 19.18
C PRO A 145 -3.32 -7.89 17.95
N SER A 146 -4.56 -8.00 17.46
CA SER A 146 -4.94 -9.00 16.45
C SER A 146 -5.52 -8.42 15.16
N VAL A 147 -5.97 -7.17 15.14
CA VAL A 147 -6.52 -6.52 13.93
C VAL A 147 -5.37 -5.91 13.13
N ARG A 148 -5.22 -6.32 11.88
CA ARG A 148 -4.14 -5.89 10.98
C ARG A 148 -4.68 -5.60 9.58
N PRO A 149 -5.46 -4.52 9.43
CA PRO A 149 -6.05 -4.19 8.14
C PRO A 149 -4.99 -3.94 7.07
N LEU A 150 -5.33 -4.25 5.83
CA LEU A 150 -4.51 -3.93 4.67
C LEU A 150 -4.26 -2.43 4.57
N HIS A 151 -5.31 -1.65 4.73
CA HIS A 151 -5.26 -0.19 4.56
C HIS A 151 -6.22 0.50 5.51
N VAL A 152 -5.80 1.67 6.00
CA VAL A 152 -6.61 2.58 6.80
C VAL A 152 -6.50 3.96 6.18
N ALA A 153 -7.63 4.60 5.96
CA ALA A 153 -7.69 5.97 5.45
C ALA A 153 -8.82 6.74 6.13
N TRP A 154 -8.73 8.05 6.11
CA TRP A 154 -9.79 8.92 6.56
C TRP A 154 -9.91 10.15 5.64
N SER A 155 -11.10 10.71 5.57
CA SER A 155 -11.37 11.93 4.82
C SER A 155 -12.33 12.80 5.59
N ASP A 156 -12.14 14.10 5.54
CA ASP A 156 -13.01 15.10 6.12
C ASP A 156 -13.98 15.69 5.08
N TYR A 157 -14.92 16.50 5.53
CA TYR A 157 -15.90 17.17 4.66
C TYR A 157 -15.25 18.04 3.59
N LYS A 158 -14.07 18.66 3.85
CA LYS A 158 -13.37 19.50 2.87
C LYS A 158 -12.85 18.69 1.70
N HIS A 159 -12.41 17.45 1.95
CA HIS A 159 -12.03 16.54 0.89
C HIS A 159 -13.19 16.30 -0.08
N PHE A 160 -14.38 16.00 0.44
CA PHE A 160 -15.56 15.75 -0.38
C PHE A 160 -16.08 17.00 -1.08
N GLU A 161 -16.06 18.17 -0.41
CA GLU A 161 -16.36 19.45 -1.06
C GLU A 161 -15.42 19.74 -2.24
N ASN A 162 -14.12 19.51 -2.09
CA ASN A 162 -13.17 19.71 -3.16
C ASN A 162 -13.40 18.75 -4.33
N GLN A 163 -13.74 17.49 -4.05
CA GLN A 163 -14.13 16.53 -5.09
C GLN A 163 -15.37 17.02 -5.87
N LYS A 164 -16.42 17.47 -5.17
CA LYS A 164 -17.64 18.04 -5.78
C LYS A 164 -17.31 19.26 -6.64
N ARG A 165 -16.45 20.18 -6.15
CA ARG A 165 -15.99 21.35 -6.92
C ARG A 165 -15.22 20.99 -8.18
N ALA A 166 -14.46 19.90 -8.15
CA ALA A 166 -13.74 19.35 -9.29
C ALA A 166 -14.64 18.57 -10.27
N GLY A 167 -15.97 18.52 -10.03
CA GLY A 167 -16.92 17.78 -10.86
C GLY A 167 -16.90 16.27 -10.64
N CYS A 168 -16.25 15.80 -9.57
CA CYS A 168 -16.23 14.40 -9.22
C CYS A 168 -17.46 14.01 -8.40
N HIS A 169 -17.91 12.75 -8.53
CA HIS A 169 -18.90 12.21 -7.62
C HIS A 169 -18.26 12.01 -6.23
N ALA A 170 -18.89 12.52 -5.19
CA ALA A 170 -18.44 12.36 -3.82
C ALA A 170 -19.66 12.05 -2.92
N PRO A 171 -19.49 11.21 -1.88
CA PRO A 171 -20.56 10.91 -0.94
C PRO A 171 -20.95 12.16 -0.14
N ASP A 172 -22.18 12.17 0.34
CA ASP A 172 -22.69 13.23 1.21
C ASP A 172 -22.52 12.85 2.68
N VAL A 173 -21.25 12.81 3.10
CA VAL A 173 -20.82 12.45 4.46
C VAL A 173 -19.88 13.53 5.00
N LYS A 174 -19.85 13.69 6.34
CA LYS A 174 -18.98 14.70 6.97
C LYS A 174 -17.54 14.21 7.09
N ASN A 175 -17.36 13.12 7.82
CA ASN A 175 -16.04 12.52 8.03
C ASN A 175 -16.17 11.02 7.81
N LEU A 176 -15.25 10.45 7.07
CA LEU A 176 -15.27 9.05 6.68
C LEU A 176 -13.99 8.36 7.16
N TRP A 177 -14.16 7.27 7.89
CA TRP A 177 -13.10 6.33 8.22
C TRP A 177 -13.24 5.08 7.36
N LEU A 178 -12.19 4.75 6.62
CA LEU A 178 -12.11 3.58 5.75
C LEU A 178 -11.11 2.58 6.31
N VAL A 179 -11.55 1.35 6.46
CA VAL A 179 -10.71 0.23 6.88
C VAL A 179 -10.84 -0.89 5.85
N THR A 180 -9.73 -1.27 5.24
CA THR A 180 -9.72 -2.36 4.25
C THR A 180 -9.06 -3.57 4.86
N LEU A 181 -9.80 -4.66 4.95
CA LEU A 181 -9.36 -5.95 5.47
C LEU A 181 -8.84 -6.84 4.35
N GLN A 182 -7.97 -7.78 4.71
CA GLN A 182 -7.40 -8.76 3.78
C GLN A 182 -7.13 -10.08 4.50
N GLY A 183 -7.86 -11.11 4.14
CA GLY A 183 -7.72 -12.43 4.73
C GLY A 183 -8.62 -13.47 4.07
N ASP A 184 -8.82 -14.60 4.73
CA ASP A 184 -9.94 -15.48 4.42
C ASP A 184 -11.23 -14.92 5.05
N GLU A 185 -12.36 -15.56 4.74
CA GLU A 185 -13.68 -15.12 5.19
C GLU A 185 -13.76 -15.03 6.73
N LYS A 186 -13.31 -16.07 7.43
CA LYS A 186 -13.37 -16.13 8.89
C LYS A 186 -12.49 -15.07 9.56
N HIS A 187 -11.31 -14.85 9.00
CA HIS A 187 -10.40 -13.82 9.49
C HIS A 187 -11.01 -12.44 9.30
N ASN A 188 -11.54 -12.15 8.12
CA ASN A 188 -12.21 -10.89 7.83
C ASN A 188 -13.42 -10.67 8.73
N ASP A 189 -14.23 -11.69 9.03
CA ASP A 189 -15.38 -11.58 9.94
C ASP A 189 -14.96 -11.21 11.37
N LEU A 190 -13.87 -11.78 11.87
CA LEU A 190 -13.34 -11.45 13.20
C LEU A 190 -12.79 -10.03 13.26
N GLU A 191 -12.02 -9.62 12.26
CA GLU A 191 -11.48 -8.26 12.19
C GLU A 191 -12.59 -7.22 12.00
N GLU A 192 -13.59 -7.49 11.14
CA GLU A 192 -14.75 -6.62 10.93
C GLU A 192 -15.54 -6.42 12.21
N ALA A 193 -15.87 -7.50 12.95
CA ALA A 193 -16.59 -7.39 14.21
C ALA A 193 -15.85 -6.53 15.24
N ALA A 194 -14.52 -6.62 15.29
CA ALA A 194 -13.72 -5.79 16.18
C ALA A 194 -13.73 -4.30 15.74
N VAL A 195 -13.61 -4.04 14.43
CA VAL A 195 -13.63 -2.66 13.90
C VAL A 195 -15.01 -2.04 14.04
N ASP A 196 -16.09 -2.81 13.80
CA ASP A 196 -17.48 -2.38 14.03
C ASP A 196 -17.68 -1.92 15.49
N ALA A 197 -17.22 -2.73 16.46
CA ALA A 197 -17.33 -2.38 17.88
C ALA A 197 -16.55 -1.10 18.26
N MET A 198 -15.36 -0.89 17.66
CA MET A 198 -14.59 0.35 17.87
C MET A 198 -15.31 1.56 17.31
N ALA A 199 -15.89 1.45 16.10
CA ALA A 199 -16.61 2.54 15.46
C ALA A 199 -17.90 2.89 16.22
N GLU A 200 -18.73 1.89 16.54
CA GLU A 200 -20.00 2.06 17.27
C GLU A 200 -19.81 2.72 18.63
N LYS A 201 -18.81 2.30 19.39
CA LYS A 201 -18.45 2.86 20.70
C LYS A 201 -18.17 4.37 20.63
N ALA A 202 -17.69 4.86 19.50
CA ALA A 202 -17.40 6.27 19.26
C ALA A 202 -18.49 7.01 18.47
N GLY A 203 -19.65 6.37 18.24
CA GLY A 203 -20.76 6.96 17.50
C GLY A 203 -20.62 6.94 15.98
N GLY A 204 -19.71 6.12 15.46
CA GLY A 204 -19.56 5.86 14.01
C GLY A 204 -20.76 5.08 13.48
N ARG A 205 -21.16 5.41 12.25
CA ARG A 205 -22.25 4.74 11.51
C ARG A 205 -21.66 4.07 10.28
N LYS A 206 -21.92 2.79 10.11
CA LYS A 206 -21.48 2.00 8.96
C LYS A 206 -22.28 2.30 7.72
#